data_6034603dcf95c9bee3ed2ea6d7cfee93
#
_entry.id   6034603dcf95c9bee3ed2ea6d7cfee93
#
_cell.length_a   1.000
_cell.length_b   1.000
_cell.length_c   1.000
_cell.angle_alpha   90.00
_cell.angle_beta   90.00
_cell.angle_gamma   90.00
#
_symmetry.space_group_name_H-M   'P 1'
#
loop_
_entity.id
_entity.type
_entity.pdbx_description
1 polymer ?
#
loop_
_entity_poly.entity_id
_entity_poly.type
_entity_poly.pdbx_seq_one_letter_code
_entity_poly.pdbx_strand_id
1 'polypeptide(L)'
;MEQIINVFPGLVSFTQMPMEMAIARIVLIFMGFGMLYFGYKDVLEPLLMIPMGVGVCLVNAGILMMPDLIDPSKQKLGTMFLDSMVQTSDQHINAMQVYFLQPIYALTFSNGLIACMVFLGIGAITELDFFIGNPKLSLMLAIPAELGTFLTFPIAIWMGFNPREAASIATIGGADGPMVLFASLKLAKNLFVPISVVSYLYLSIVYSGYPFLIKALVPKRFRGIAMKEMTITKVSAEEKLAFSIVVGTVLSLLFPVAAPLFVSFFLGVIIRESKVSRYMFFADDIILTGSTLFLGFILGCLLSADVVVEPKMFKLLILGFIALFLSGVGGLLGGYAVCWLSRGKINPLVGIAGVSCVPSTAKVAHKCANEVNEEAFILPFAMGPNIAGVITTAIITACYVTKVQLL
;
A
#
# COMPACT_ATOMS: atom_id res chain seq x y z
N MET A 1 -16.82 44.80 -1.33
CA MET A 1 -16.61 43.45 -0.81
C MET A 1 -16.27 42.47 -1.93
N GLU A 2 -16.98 42.44 -3.03
CA GLU A 2 -16.71 41.55 -4.20
C GLU A 2 -15.32 41.77 -4.80
N GLN A 3 -14.84 43.00 -4.94
CA GLN A 3 -13.49 43.27 -5.47
C GLN A 3 -12.37 42.77 -4.55
N ILE A 4 -12.58 42.68 -3.26
CA ILE A 4 -11.60 42.13 -2.30
C ILE A 4 -11.62 40.59 -2.35
N ILE A 5 -12.78 39.98 -2.51
CA ILE A 5 -12.92 38.53 -2.60
C ILE A 5 -12.21 38.01 -3.86
N ASN A 6 -12.28 38.74 -4.98
CA ASN A 6 -11.63 38.37 -6.24
C ASN A 6 -10.10 38.34 -6.18
N VAL A 7 -9.47 38.94 -5.15
CA VAL A 7 -8.03 38.80 -4.90
C VAL A 7 -7.66 37.40 -4.37
N PHE A 8 -8.65 36.65 -3.88
CA PHE A 8 -8.45 35.32 -3.31
C PHE A 8 -9.12 34.23 -4.19
N PRO A 9 -8.48 33.80 -5.31
CA PRO A 9 -9.10 32.89 -6.27
C PRO A 9 -9.53 31.55 -5.67
N GLY A 10 -8.83 31.08 -4.62
CA GLY A 10 -9.22 29.88 -3.90
C GLY A 10 -10.56 30.01 -3.15
N LEU A 11 -10.94 31.20 -2.67
CA LEU A 11 -12.25 31.46 -2.09
C LEU A 11 -13.33 31.65 -3.15
N VAL A 12 -12.99 32.33 -4.24
CA VAL A 12 -13.90 32.52 -5.38
C VAL A 12 -14.30 31.19 -5.98
N SER A 13 -13.39 30.21 -6.04
CA SER A 13 -13.67 28.88 -6.57
C SER A 13 -14.81 28.15 -5.83
N PHE A 14 -15.05 28.43 -4.56
CA PHE A 14 -16.20 27.85 -3.82
C PHE A 14 -17.55 28.31 -4.36
N THR A 15 -17.62 29.53 -4.90
CA THR A 15 -18.87 30.06 -5.49
C THR A 15 -19.10 29.57 -6.93
N GLN A 16 -18.06 29.03 -7.54
CA GLN A 16 -18.06 28.59 -8.94
C GLN A 16 -18.22 27.09 -9.12
N MET A 17 -18.17 26.32 -8.01
CA MET A 17 -18.30 24.85 -8.03
C MET A 17 -19.67 24.38 -7.55
N PRO A 18 -20.09 23.13 -7.94
CA PRO A 18 -21.29 22.50 -7.39
C PRO A 18 -21.19 22.35 -5.86
N MET A 19 -22.34 22.46 -5.18
CA MET A 19 -22.42 22.36 -3.72
C MET A 19 -21.81 21.05 -3.17
N GLU A 20 -22.02 19.93 -3.85
CA GLU A 20 -21.47 18.63 -3.46
C GLU A 20 -19.94 18.65 -3.45
N MET A 21 -19.33 19.27 -4.44
CA MET A 21 -17.88 19.43 -4.56
C MET A 21 -17.33 20.40 -3.49
N ALA A 22 -18.06 21.48 -3.19
CA ALA A 22 -17.69 22.42 -2.13
C ALA A 22 -17.69 21.74 -0.75
N ILE A 23 -18.72 20.94 -0.47
CA ILE A 23 -18.79 20.14 0.77
C ILE A 23 -17.66 19.11 0.82
N ALA A 24 -17.44 18.35 -0.25
CA ALA A 24 -16.36 17.36 -0.33
C ALA A 24 -15.00 18.02 -0.08
N ARG A 25 -14.74 19.19 -0.64
CA ARG A 25 -13.52 19.99 -0.45
C ARG A 25 -13.30 20.33 1.03
N ILE A 26 -14.32 20.82 1.72
CA ILE A 26 -14.24 21.14 3.15
C ILE A 26 -13.97 19.88 3.97
N VAL A 27 -14.72 18.80 3.71
CA VAL A 27 -14.54 17.51 4.39
C VAL A 27 -13.14 16.97 4.21
N LEU A 28 -12.58 17.05 2.99
CA LEU A 28 -11.22 16.59 2.69
C LEU A 28 -10.14 17.42 3.42
N ILE A 29 -10.31 18.74 3.52
CA ILE A 29 -9.40 19.58 4.30
C ILE A 29 -9.37 19.12 5.77
N PHE A 30 -10.56 18.93 6.38
CA PHE A 30 -10.64 18.44 7.77
C PHE A 30 -10.11 17.00 7.90
N MET A 31 -10.36 16.14 6.92
CA MET A 31 -9.80 14.79 6.89
C MET A 31 -8.27 14.83 6.84
N GLY A 32 -7.68 15.71 6.03
CA GLY A 32 -6.23 15.91 5.98
C GLY A 32 -5.65 16.35 7.32
N PHE A 33 -6.31 17.27 8.04
CA PHE A 33 -5.93 17.61 9.43
C PHE A 33 -6.03 16.40 10.37
N GLY A 34 -7.08 15.59 10.24
CA GLY A 34 -7.22 14.35 11.00
C GLY A 34 -6.08 13.38 10.72
N MET A 35 -5.72 13.17 9.45
CA MET A 35 -4.59 12.32 9.05
C MET A 35 -3.27 12.81 9.64
N LEU A 36 -3.00 14.10 9.60
CA LEU A 36 -1.83 14.74 10.23
C LEU A 36 -1.80 14.49 11.73
N TYR A 37 -2.92 14.74 12.42
CA TYR A 37 -3.00 14.56 13.86
C TYR A 37 -2.84 13.11 14.30
N PHE A 38 -3.52 12.18 13.65
CA PHE A 38 -3.42 10.76 13.97
C PHE A 38 -2.06 10.15 13.56
N GLY A 39 -1.44 10.64 12.50
CA GLY A 39 -0.06 10.32 12.15
C GLY A 39 0.93 10.81 13.21
N TYR A 40 0.79 12.06 13.64
CA TYR A 40 1.61 12.62 14.73
C TYR A 40 1.47 11.86 16.06
N LYS A 41 0.29 11.34 16.36
CA LYS A 41 0.00 10.54 17.57
C LYS A 41 0.37 9.06 17.43
N ASP A 42 0.98 8.64 16.34
CA ASP A 42 1.30 7.22 16.06
C ASP A 42 0.09 6.26 16.16
N VAL A 43 -1.10 6.81 15.87
CA VAL A 43 -2.34 6.02 15.75
C VAL A 43 -2.46 5.43 14.34
N LEU A 44 -2.05 6.18 13.33
CA LEU A 44 -1.92 5.77 11.93
C LEU A 44 -0.43 5.75 11.56
N GLU A 45 -0.07 5.01 10.50
CA GLU A 45 1.33 4.92 10.04
C GLU A 45 1.89 6.32 9.72
N PRO A 46 2.83 6.87 10.52
CA PRO A 46 3.21 8.27 10.42
C PRO A 46 3.97 8.60 9.15
N LEU A 47 4.84 7.70 8.68
CA LEU A 47 5.68 7.93 7.48
C LEU A 47 4.84 8.19 6.22
N LEU A 48 3.63 7.64 6.17
CA LEU A 48 2.71 7.79 5.04
C LEU A 48 1.64 8.86 5.32
N MET A 49 1.05 8.86 6.53
CA MET A 49 -0.10 9.71 6.84
C MET A 49 0.23 11.18 7.00
N ILE A 50 1.42 11.50 7.50
CA ILE A 50 1.83 12.90 7.63
C ILE A 50 1.95 13.57 6.25
N PRO A 51 2.78 13.08 5.31
CA PRO A 51 2.87 13.70 4.00
C PRO A 51 1.55 13.63 3.22
N MET A 52 0.79 12.54 3.33
CA MET A 52 -0.51 12.40 2.67
C MET A 52 -1.52 13.40 3.21
N GLY A 53 -1.59 13.60 4.53
CA GLY A 53 -2.46 14.59 5.16
C GLY A 53 -2.15 16.01 4.72
N VAL A 54 -0.86 16.36 4.62
CA VAL A 54 -0.41 17.65 4.06
C VAL A 54 -0.90 17.81 2.62
N GLY A 55 -0.70 16.80 1.77
CA GLY A 55 -1.13 16.80 0.39
C GLY A 55 -2.65 17.00 0.25
N VAL A 56 -3.45 16.26 1.02
CA VAL A 56 -4.92 16.38 1.03
C VAL A 56 -5.36 17.78 1.44
N CYS A 57 -4.78 18.35 2.51
CA CYS A 57 -5.11 19.70 2.95
C CYS A 57 -4.80 20.72 1.86
N LEU A 58 -3.57 20.70 1.34
CA LEU A 58 -3.08 21.73 0.45
C LEU A 58 -3.73 21.68 -0.93
N VAL A 59 -3.94 20.46 -1.50
CA VAL A 59 -4.59 20.34 -2.79
C VAL A 59 -6.03 20.86 -2.74
N ASN A 60 -6.77 20.50 -1.71
CA ASN A 60 -8.16 20.93 -1.56
C ASN A 60 -8.28 22.41 -1.14
N ALA A 61 -7.33 22.95 -0.41
CA ALA A 61 -7.26 24.38 -0.16
C ALA A 61 -6.90 25.18 -1.43
N GLY A 62 -6.06 24.65 -2.30
CA GLY A 62 -5.52 25.29 -3.48
C GLY A 62 -6.30 25.06 -4.79
N ILE A 63 -7.56 24.64 -4.74
CA ILE A 63 -8.41 24.53 -5.95
C ILE A 63 -8.76 25.91 -6.48
N LEU A 64 -8.56 26.11 -7.78
CA LEU A 64 -8.90 27.34 -8.50
C LEU A 64 -9.42 27.03 -9.91
N MET A 65 -10.04 28.05 -10.54
CA MET A 65 -10.40 27.98 -11.97
C MET A 65 -9.14 28.25 -12.78
N MET A 66 -8.82 27.35 -13.70
CA MET A 66 -7.64 27.46 -14.57
C MET A 66 -7.98 27.00 -16.00
N PRO A 67 -7.24 27.47 -17.01
CA PRO A 67 -7.41 26.99 -18.38
C PRO A 67 -7.15 25.47 -18.46
N ASP A 68 -7.94 24.78 -19.26
CA ASP A 68 -7.67 23.37 -19.53
C ASP A 68 -6.43 23.25 -20.45
N LEU A 69 -5.50 22.35 -20.10
CA LEU A 69 -4.30 22.11 -20.93
C LEU A 69 -4.63 21.47 -22.29
N ILE A 70 -5.79 20.82 -22.41
CA ILE A 70 -6.25 20.17 -23.65
C ILE A 70 -6.99 21.17 -24.52
N ASP A 71 -7.84 22.00 -23.94
CA ASP A 71 -8.61 23.01 -24.62
C ASP A 71 -8.56 24.34 -23.82
N PRO A 72 -7.58 25.21 -24.13
CA PRO A 72 -7.39 26.46 -23.39
C PRO A 72 -8.58 27.43 -23.42
N SER A 73 -9.54 27.20 -24.34
CA SER A 73 -10.79 27.99 -24.40
C SER A 73 -11.76 27.62 -23.27
N LYS A 74 -11.56 26.47 -22.64
CA LYS A 74 -12.35 26.00 -21.50
C LYS A 74 -11.61 26.23 -20.18
N GLN A 75 -12.38 26.51 -19.15
CA GLN A 75 -11.89 26.58 -17.80
C GLN A 75 -12.31 25.34 -17.04
N LYS A 76 -11.39 24.78 -16.27
CA LYS A 76 -11.66 23.67 -15.33
C LYS A 76 -11.23 24.02 -13.93
N LEU A 77 -11.87 23.40 -12.94
CA LEU A 77 -11.36 23.38 -11.57
C LEU A 77 -10.12 22.50 -11.54
N GLY A 78 -9.05 23.02 -10.99
CA GLY A 78 -7.78 22.31 -10.89
C GLY A 78 -6.90 22.88 -9.81
N THR A 79 -5.71 22.36 -9.68
CA THR A 79 -4.71 22.77 -8.67
C THR A 79 -3.37 23.02 -9.35
N MET A 80 -2.50 23.81 -8.72
CA MET A 80 -1.12 24.01 -9.19
C MET A 80 -0.16 22.89 -8.80
N PHE A 81 -0.65 21.83 -8.14
CA PHE A 81 0.20 20.75 -7.65
C PHE A 81 0.54 19.73 -8.73
N LEU A 82 -0.47 19.11 -9.35
CA LEU A 82 -0.29 18.13 -10.41
C LEU A 82 -1.59 17.94 -11.22
N ASP A 83 -1.46 17.42 -12.46
CA ASP A 83 -2.56 16.95 -13.29
C ASP A 83 -2.33 15.49 -13.67
N SER A 84 -3.18 14.60 -13.18
CA SER A 84 -3.10 13.16 -13.44
C SER A 84 -3.70 12.75 -14.80
N MET A 85 -4.42 13.67 -15.47
CA MET A 85 -5.13 13.41 -16.74
C MET A 85 -4.27 13.62 -17.99
N VAL A 86 -3.03 14.04 -17.82
CA VAL A 86 -2.09 14.27 -18.92
C VAL A 86 -1.73 12.96 -19.59
N GLN A 87 -1.97 12.85 -20.91
CA GLN A 87 -1.80 11.59 -21.64
C GLN A 87 -0.77 11.66 -22.78
N THR A 88 -0.56 12.81 -23.41
CA THR A 88 0.35 12.94 -24.53
C THR A 88 1.72 13.50 -24.12
N SER A 89 2.76 13.21 -24.92
CA SER A 89 4.13 13.67 -24.64
C SER A 89 4.24 15.20 -24.54
N ASP A 90 3.58 15.92 -25.43
CA ASP A 90 3.59 17.39 -25.42
C ASP A 90 2.85 17.96 -24.21
N GLN A 91 1.74 17.33 -23.82
CA GLN A 91 1.01 17.69 -22.59
C GLN A 91 1.85 17.44 -21.36
N HIS A 92 2.63 16.33 -21.31
CA HIS A 92 3.55 16.07 -20.21
C HIS A 92 4.61 17.14 -20.05
N ILE A 93 5.21 17.61 -21.16
CA ILE A 93 6.22 18.69 -21.13
C ILE A 93 5.62 19.99 -20.58
N ASN A 94 4.45 20.39 -21.12
CA ASN A 94 3.76 21.58 -20.66
C ASN A 94 3.33 21.47 -19.19
N ALA A 95 2.79 20.33 -18.78
CA ALA A 95 2.38 20.07 -17.40
C ALA A 95 3.57 20.14 -16.42
N MET A 96 4.73 19.62 -16.80
CA MET A 96 5.95 19.70 -15.95
C MET A 96 6.45 21.14 -15.74
N GLN A 97 6.09 22.06 -16.63
CA GLN A 97 6.44 23.49 -16.50
C GLN A 97 5.43 24.26 -15.64
N VAL A 98 4.17 23.79 -15.59
CA VAL A 98 3.07 24.48 -14.93
C VAL A 98 2.84 23.97 -13.51
N TYR A 99 2.87 22.64 -13.32
CA TYR A 99 2.50 22.01 -12.04
C TYR A 99 3.73 21.63 -11.22
N PHE A 100 3.72 22.00 -9.94
CA PHE A 100 4.84 21.86 -9.03
C PHE A 100 5.33 20.41 -8.85
N LEU A 101 4.43 19.45 -8.70
CA LEU A 101 4.77 18.04 -8.47
C LEU A 101 4.80 17.19 -9.73
N GLN A 102 4.42 17.74 -10.87
CA GLN A 102 4.33 16.99 -12.13
C GLN A 102 5.66 16.32 -12.54
N PRO A 103 6.83 16.94 -12.37
CA PRO A 103 8.10 16.27 -12.67
C PRO A 103 8.29 15.01 -11.86
N ILE A 104 8.04 15.06 -10.55
CA ILE A 104 8.17 13.89 -9.68
C ILE A 104 7.12 12.84 -10.05
N TYR A 105 5.85 13.25 -10.24
CA TYR A 105 4.77 12.36 -10.66
C TYR A 105 5.08 11.65 -11.98
N ALA A 106 5.48 12.39 -13.00
CA ALA A 106 5.75 11.84 -14.32
C ALA A 106 6.97 10.90 -14.34
N LEU A 107 8.04 11.26 -13.62
CA LEU A 107 9.28 10.48 -13.62
C LEU A 107 9.23 9.25 -12.72
N THR A 108 8.41 9.25 -11.66
CA THR A 108 8.46 8.17 -10.66
C THR A 108 7.14 7.44 -10.50
N PHE A 109 6.01 8.16 -10.53
CA PHE A 109 4.72 7.59 -10.19
C PHE A 109 4.02 6.96 -11.40
N SER A 110 3.95 7.70 -12.50
CA SER A 110 3.22 7.27 -13.71
C SER A 110 3.85 6.08 -14.44
N ASN A 111 5.13 5.78 -14.17
CA ASN A 111 5.85 4.63 -14.75
C ASN A 111 6.07 3.48 -13.74
N GLY A 112 5.66 3.67 -12.47
CA GLY A 112 5.81 2.68 -11.41
C GLY A 112 7.20 2.63 -10.75
N LEU A 113 8.11 3.53 -11.06
CA LEU A 113 9.45 3.58 -10.45
C LEU A 113 9.36 3.77 -8.93
N ILE A 114 8.43 4.60 -8.44
CA ILE A 114 8.24 4.83 -7.00
C ILE A 114 7.92 3.52 -6.26
N ALA A 115 7.12 2.64 -6.87
CA ALA A 115 6.81 1.33 -6.32
C ALA A 115 8.06 0.44 -6.22
N CYS A 116 8.91 0.46 -7.24
CA CYS A 116 10.18 -0.25 -7.26
C CYS A 116 11.14 0.26 -6.18
N MET A 117 11.22 1.59 -5.99
CA MET A 117 12.07 2.19 -4.96
C MET A 117 11.60 1.81 -3.54
N VAL A 118 10.29 1.83 -3.27
CA VAL A 118 9.73 1.37 -2.00
C VAL A 118 10.03 -0.12 -1.80
N PHE A 119 9.88 -0.95 -2.83
CA PHE A 119 10.19 -2.39 -2.75
C PHE A 119 11.67 -2.67 -2.49
N LEU A 120 12.57 -1.89 -3.06
CA LEU A 120 14.01 -1.96 -2.76
C LEU A 120 14.26 -1.68 -1.27
N GLY A 121 13.68 -0.63 -0.75
CA GLY A 121 13.79 -0.29 0.67
C GLY A 121 13.19 -1.36 1.59
N ILE A 122 11.99 -1.87 1.26
CA ILE A 122 11.36 -2.98 1.99
C ILE A 122 12.28 -4.21 1.98
N GLY A 123 12.88 -4.55 0.83
CA GLY A 123 13.86 -5.63 0.73
C GLY A 123 15.06 -5.41 1.66
N ALA A 124 15.57 -4.18 1.74
CA ALA A 124 16.72 -3.83 2.59
C ALA A 124 16.45 -3.96 4.09
N ILE A 125 15.21 -3.77 4.56
CA ILE A 125 14.83 -3.96 5.97
C ILE A 125 14.34 -5.38 6.28
N THR A 126 14.18 -6.23 5.26
CA THR A 126 13.58 -7.55 5.39
C THR A 126 14.55 -8.59 5.96
N GLU A 127 14.14 -9.34 6.98
CA GLU A 127 14.90 -10.44 7.59
C GLU A 127 14.42 -11.80 7.10
N LEU A 128 15.25 -12.51 6.33
CA LEU A 128 14.89 -13.78 5.70
C LEU A 128 15.09 -15.03 6.57
N ASP A 129 15.70 -14.92 7.77
CA ASP A 129 16.10 -16.07 8.58
C ASP A 129 14.96 -17.05 8.84
N PHE A 130 13.82 -16.55 9.34
CA PHE A 130 12.69 -17.41 9.64
C PHE A 130 12.02 -17.97 8.39
N PHE A 131 11.93 -17.17 7.31
CA PHE A 131 11.32 -17.59 6.06
C PHE A 131 12.12 -18.73 5.40
N ILE A 132 13.44 -18.59 5.28
CA ILE A 132 14.30 -19.62 4.68
C ILE A 132 14.39 -20.85 5.59
N GLY A 133 14.47 -20.66 6.91
CA GLY A 133 14.48 -21.76 7.88
C GLY A 133 13.16 -22.54 7.95
N ASN A 134 12.02 -21.88 7.69
CA ASN A 134 10.68 -22.47 7.82
C ASN A 134 9.75 -22.09 6.63
N PRO A 135 10.12 -22.38 5.37
CA PRO A 135 9.38 -21.88 4.21
C PRO A 135 7.96 -22.45 4.13
N LYS A 136 7.79 -23.72 4.46
CA LYS A 136 6.47 -24.38 4.44
C LYS A 136 5.52 -23.73 5.43
N LEU A 137 5.98 -23.48 6.66
CA LEU A 137 5.18 -22.83 7.70
C LEU A 137 4.81 -21.41 7.30
N SER A 138 5.78 -20.64 6.79
CA SER A 138 5.58 -19.27 6.35
C SER A 138 4.53 -19.19 5.23
N LEU A 139 4.60 -20.08 4.23
CA LEU A 139 3.62 -20.14 3.15
C LEU A 139 2.24 -20.61 3.62
N MET A 140 2.18 -21.60 4.52
CA MET A 140 0.90 -22.06 5.10
C MET A 140 0.18 -20.95 5.86
N LEU A 141 0.90 -19.98 6.40
CA LEU A 141 0.33 -18.82 7.09
C LEU A 141 0.00 -17.67 6.13
N ALA A 142 0.78 -17.48 5.07
CA ALA A 142 0.59 -16.40 4.11
C ALA A 142 -0.56 -16.66 3.10
N ILE A 143 -0.67 -17.89 2.58
CA ILE A 143 -1.69 -18.22 1.57
C ILE A 143 -3.13 -17.93 2.04
N PRO A 144 -3.55 -18.29 3.27
CA PRO A 144 -4.87 -17.93 3.76
C PRO A 144 -5.09 -16.42 3.91
N ALA A 145 -4.03 -15.65 4.14
CA ALA A 145 -4.11 -14.19 4.22
C ALA A 145 -4.42 -13.54 2.86
N GLU A 146 -4.24 -14.26 1.74
CA GLU A 146 -4.65 -13.80 0.41
C GLU A 146 -6.16 -13.98 0.14
N LEU A 147 -6.94 -14.43 1.12
CA LEU A 147 -8.39 -14.61 0.96
C LEU A 147 -9.08 -13.33 0.45
N GLY A 148 -8.63 -12.16 0.91
CA GLY A 148 -9.12 -10.87 0.42
C GLY A 148 -8.79 -10.65 -1.04
N THR A 149 -7.58 -10.97 -1.49
CA THR A 149 -7.19 -10.84 -2.90
C THR A 149 -8.02 -11.75 -3.80
N PHE A 150 -8.32 -12.99 -3.37
CA PHE A 150 -9.12 -13.90 -4.16
C PHE A 150 -10.62 -13.55 -4.19
N LEU A 151 -11.23 -13.26 -3.03
CA LEU A 151 -12.67 -13.05 -2.93
C LEU A 151 -13.11 -11.66 -3.39
N THR A 152 -12.26 -10.65 -3.30
CA THR A 152 -12.61 -9.30 -3.77
C THR A 152 -12.76 -9.26 -5.30
N PHE A 153 -12.06 -10.09 -6.04
CA PHE A 153 -12.20 -10.15 -7.50
C PHE A 153 -13.64 -10.44 -7.96
N PRO A 154 -14.28 -11.56 -7.58
CA PRO A 154 -15.67 -11.82 -7.97
C PRO A 154 -16.65 -10.81 -7.39
N ILE A 155 -16.41 -10.27 -6.17
CA ILE A 155 -17.25 -9.25 -5.56
C ILE A 155 -17.19 -7.97 -6.39
N ALA A 156 -16.02 -7.55 -6.85
CA ALA A 156 -15.85 -6.36 -7.69
C ALA A 156 -16.56 -6.52 -9.05
N ILE A 157 -16.50 -7.69 -9.67
CA ILE A 157 -17.26 -8.00 -10.89
C ILE A 157 -18.77 -7.87 -10.63
N TRP A 158 -19.25 -8.46 -9.52
CA TRP A 158 -20.65 -8.37 -9.13
C TRP A 158 -21.10 -6.93 -8.88
N MET A 159 -20.23 -6.05 -8.37
CA MET A 159 -20.49 -4.61 -8.20
C MET A 159 -20.43 -3.79 -9.50
N GLY A 160 -20.16 -4.45 -10.65
CA GLY A 160 -20.19 -3.83 -11.99
C GLY A 160 -18.86 -3.29 -12.50
N PHE A 161 -17.73 -3.70 -11.92
CA PHE A 161 -16.41 -3.43 -12.49
C PHE A 161 -16.07 -4.43 -13.59
N ASN A 162 -15.35 -4.01 -14.61
CA ASN A 162 -14.85 -4.92 -15.64
C ASN A 162 -13.73 -5.82 -15.06
N PRO A 163 -13.39 -6.95 -15.71
CA PRO A 163 -12.40 -7.88 -15.17
C PRO A 163 -11.02 -7.26 -14.88
N ARG A 164 -10.57 -6.29 -15.69
CA ARG A 164 -9.29 -5.59 -15.48
C ARG A 164 -9.33 -4.68 -14.26
N GLU A 165 -10.40 -3.91 -14.13
CA GLU A 165 -10.66 -3.08 -12.95
C GLU A 165 -10.79 -3.94 -11.70
N ALA A 166 -11.57 -5.04 -11.77
CA ALA A 166 -11.79 -5.95 -10.65
C ALA A 166 -10.50 -6.63 -10.18
N ALA A 167 -9.64 -7.07 -11.11
CA ALA A 167 -8.34 -7.65 -10.77
C ALA A 167 -7.42 -6.63 -10.08
N SER A 168 -7.40 -5.40 -10.58
CA SER A 168 -6.63 -4.33 -9.95
C SER A 168 -7.13 -4.02 -8.53
N ILE A 169 -8.45 -3.92 -8.35
CA ILE A 169 -9.07 -3.68 -7.02
C ILE A 169 -8.78 -4.84 -6.07
N ALA A 170 -8.83 -6.07 -6.56
CA ALA A 170 -8.58 -7.27 -5.76
C ALA A 170 -7.18 -7.29 -5.14
N THR A 171 -6.17 -6.71 -5.82
CA THR A 171 -4.81 -6.63 -5.26
C THR A 171 -4.70 -5.81 -3.97
N ILE A 172 -5.71 -4.96 -3.64
CA ILE A 172 -5.78 -4.26 -2.36
C ILE A 172 -5.80 -5.27 -1.20
N GLY A 173 -6.41 -6.45 -1.40
CA GLY A 173 -6.47 -7.51 -0.39
C GLY A 173 -5.10 -8.01 0.07
N GLY A 174 -4.11 -8.04 -0.81
CA GLY A 174 -2.74 -8.36 -0.42
C GLY A 174 -2.12 -7.37 0.58
N ALA A 175 -2.69 -6.17 0.70
CA ALA A 175 -2.20 -5.07 1.54
C ALA A 175 -0.76 -4.65 1.20
N ASP A 176 -0.40 -4.76 -0.06
CA ASP A 176 0.91 -4.41 -0.60
C ASP A 176 0.76 -3.21 -1.55
N GLY A 177 1.06 -2.02 -1.04
CA GLY A 177 0.88 -0.76 -1.77
C GLY A 177 1.59 -0.72 -3.13
N PRO A 178 2.89 -1.01 -3.21
CA PRO A 178 3.63 -1.10 -4.47
C PRO A 178 3.01 -2.04 -5.50
N MET A 179 2.50 -3.22 -5.06
CA MET A 179 1.82 -4.16 -5.95
C MET A 179 0.49 -3.61 -6.47
N VAL A 180 -0.27 -2.92 -5.64
CA VAL A 180 -1.52 -2.26 -6.06
C VAL A 180 -1.24 -1.16 -7.08
N LEU A 181 -0.21 -0.33 -6.87
CA LEU A 181 0.22 0.68 -7.85
C LEU A 181 0.57 0.02 -9.20
N PHE A 182 1.37 -1.03 -9.15
CA PHE A 182 1.78 -1.76 -10.34
C PHE A 182 0.57 -2.36 -11.08
N ALA A 183 -0.32 -3.05 -10.38
CA ALA A 183 -1.51 -3.65 -10.95
C ALA A 183 -2.43 -2.60 -11.60
N SER A 184 -2.68 -1.49 -10.90
CA SER A 184 -3.55 -0.42 -11.39
C SER A 184 -2.99 0.28 -12.63
N LEU A 185 -1.67 0.51 -12.69
CA LEU A 185 -1.01 1.04 -13.89
C LEU A 185 -1.13 0.11 -15.10
N LYS A 186 -1.12 -1.20 -14.88
CA LYS A 186 -1.17 -2.19 -15.97
C LYS A 186 -2.59 -2.56 -16.40
N LEU A 187 -3.53 -2.65 -15.45
CA LEU A 187 -4.87 -3.18 -15.69
C LEU A 187 -5.97 -2.12 -15.74
N ALA A 188 -5.86 -1.05 -14.95
CA ALA A 188 -6.94 -0.09 -14.73
C ALA A 188 -6.43 1.35 -14.67
N LYS A 189 -5.78 1.82 -15.74
CA LYS A 189 -5.23 3.19 -15.81
C LYS A 189 -6.26 4.28 -15.52
N ASN A 190 -7.51 4.07 -15.95
CA ASN A 190 -8.64 4.98 -15.70
C ASN A 190 -9.02 5.07 -14.21
N LEU A 191 -8.72 4.05 -13.40
CA LEU A 191 -8.95 4.01 -11.96
C LEU A 191 -7.64 4.02 -11.17
N PHE A 192 -6.51 4.32 -11.81
CA PHE A 192 -5.20 4.31 -11.16
C PHE A 192 -5.18 5.21 -9.91
N VAL A 193 -5.63 6.46 -10.05
CA VAL A 193 -5.68 7.42 -8.94
C VAL A 193 -6.61 6.94 -7.82
N PRO A 194 -7.89 6.65 -8.06
CA PRO A 194 -8.80 6.15 -7.03
C PRO A 194 -8.30 4.88 -6.33
N ILE A 195 -7.84 3.88 -7.07
CA ILE A 195 -7.34 2.61 -6.49
C ILE A 195 -6.10 2.86 -5.64
N SER A 196 -5.16 3.67 -6.12
CA SER A 196 -3.93 3.98 -5.39
C SER A 196 -4.22 4.70 -4.08
N VAL A 197 -5.05 5.75 -4.11
CA VAL A 197 -5.43 6.51 -2.93
C VAL A 197 -6.14 5.63 -1.90
N VAL A 198 -7.15 4.87 -2.33
CA VAL A 198 -7.90 3.95 -1.45
C VAL A 198 -6.98 2.92 -0.82
N SER A 199 -6.08 2.32 -1.61
CA SER A 199 -5.13 1.33 -1.12
C SER A 199 -4.27 1.88 0.02
N TYR A 200 -3.60 2.99 -0.20
CA TYR A 200 -2.69 3.55 0.81
C TYR A 200 -3.40 4.14 2.02
N LEU A 201 -4.60 4.70 1.84
CA LEU A 201 -5.45 5.09 2.97
C LEU A 201 -5.76 3.88 3.87
N TYR A 202 -6.15 2.76 3.27
CA TYR A 202 -6.46 1.54 4.01
C TYR A 202 -5.23 0.85 4.60
N LEU A 203 -4.06 0.89 3.95
CA LEU A 203 -2.82 0.37 4.52
C LEU A 203 -2.50 1.02 5.87
N SER A 204 -2.74 2.32 6.00
CA SER A 204 -2.58 3.02 7.27
C SER A 204 -3.65 2.64 8.29
N ILE A 205 -4.89 2.40 7.83
CA ILE A 205 -5.98 1.92 8.70
C ILE A 205 -5.72 0.49 9.19
N VAL A 206 -5.03 -0.36 8.42
CA VAL A 206 -4.63 -1.71 8.87
C VAL A 206 -3.83 -1.64 10.17
N TYR A 207 -2.90 -0.70 10.28
CA TYR A 207 -2.08 -0.52 11.48
C TYR A 207 -2.93 -0.29 12.74
N SER A 208 -3.99 0.52 12.65
CA SER A 208 -4.89 0.83 13.77
C SER A 208 -6.11 -0.11 13.86
N GLY A 209 -6.58 -0.65 12.75
CA GLY A 209 -7.81 -1.46 12.66
C GLY A 209 -7.62 -2.93 13.00
N TYR A 210 -6.50 -3.53 12.58
CA TYR A 210 -6.24 -4.94 12.87
C TYR A 210 -6.15 -5.30 14.35
N PRO A 211 -5.67 -4.44 15.27
CA PRO A 211 -5.80 -4.71 16.70
C PRO A 211 -7.24 -4.96 17.16
N PHE A 212 -8.23 -4.23 16.59
CA PHE A 212 -9.65 -4.47 16.91
C PHE A 212 -10.13 -5.80 16.33
N LEU A 213 -9.77 -6.12 15.09
CA LEU A 213 -10.10 -7.40 14.46
C LEU A 213 -9.51 -8.58 15.26
N ILE A 214 -8.23 -8.49 15.65
CA ILE A 214 -7.57 -9.49 16.48
C ILE A 214 -8.29 -9.65 17.82
N LYS A 215 -8.60 -8.53 18.49
CA LYS A 215 -9.26 -8.58 19.81
C LYS A 215 -10.67 -9.15 19.73
N ALA A 216 -11.37 -8.95 18.61
CA ALA A 216 -12.71 -9.50 18.38
C ALA A 216 -12.70 -11.00 18.07
N LEU A 217 -11.74 -11.47 17.27
CA LEU A 217 -11.72 -12.84 16.76
C LEU A 217 -10.82 -13.80 17.55
N VAL A 218 -9.81 -13.28 18.26
CA VAL A 218 -8.84 -14.12 18.98
C VAL A 218 -8.95 -13.91 20.49
N PRO A 219 -9.45 -14.89 21.26
CA PRO A 219 -9.50 -14.84 22.72
C PRO A 219 -8.13 -14.65 23.37
N LYS A 220 -8.09 -14.01 24.55
CA LYS A 220 -6.84 -13.70 25.28
C LYS A 220 -5.93 -14.93 25.45
N ARG A 221 -6.51 -16.11 25.75
CA ARG A 221 -5.76 -17.37 25.94
C ARG A 221 -4.89 -17.74 24.74
N PHE A 222 -5.35 -17.47 23.54
CA PHE A 222 -4.61 -17.77 22.31
C PHE A 222 -3.63 -16.65 21.96
N ARG A 223 -4.00 -15.38 22.23
CA ARG A 223 -3.10 -14.23 21.99
C ARG A 223 -1.84 -14.31 22.86
N GLY A 224 -1.95 -14.81 24.10
CA GLY A 224 -0.84 -14.91 25.04
C GLY A 224 0.06 -16.14 24.86
N ILE A 225 -0.10 -16.96 23.82
CA ILE A 225 0.78 -18.12 23.60
C ILE A 225 2.22 -17.65 23.32
N ALA A 226 3.13 -18.00 24.20
CA ALA A 226 4.57 -17.78 24.03
C ALA A 226 5.18 -18.94 23.22
N MET A 227 5.89 -18.62 22.11
CA MET A 227 6.48 -19.62 21.20
C MET A 227 7.87 -20.08 21.68
N LYS A 228 7.99 -20.48 22.95
CA LYS A 228 9.28 -20.82 23.60
C LYS A 228 9.99 -22.03 23.01
N GLU A 229 9.26 -22.95 22.42
CA GLU A 229 9.81 -24.18 21.84
C GLU A 229 10.31 -24.00 20.38
N MET A 230 10.03 -22.86 19.77
CA MET A 230 10.48 -22.58 18.42
C MET A 230 11.83 -21.85 18.43
N THR A 231 12.78 -22.38 17.68
CA THR A 231 14.08 -21.76 17.47
C THR A 231 14.14 -21.15 16.07
N ILE A 232 14.76 -19.98 15.98
CA ILE A 232 15.06 -19.37 14.69
C ILE A 232 16.41 -19.89 14.25
N THR A 233 16.42 -20.69 13.18
CA THR A 233 17.66 -21.12 12.57
C THR A 233 18.29 -19.91 11.88
N LYS A 234 19.47 -19.50 12.33
CA LYS A 234 20.24 -18.45 11.65
C LYS A 234 20.72 -18.99 10.32
N VAL A 235 20.34 -18.32 9.25
CA VAL A 235 20.77 -18.63 7.89
C VAL A 235 21.98 -17.76 7.56
N SER A 236 22.99 -18.32 6.91
CA SER A 236 24.19 -17.56 6.54
C SER A 236 23.87 -16.46 5.51
N ALA A 237 24.67 -15.39 5.50
CA ALA A 237 24.50 -14.32 4.51
C ALA A 237 24.64 -14.84 3.07
N GLU A 238 25.54 -15.83 2.86
CA GLU A 238 25.76 -16.46 1.56
C GLU A 238 24.54 -17.22 1.07
N GLU A 239 23.87 -17.97 1.97
CA GLU A 239 22.61 -18.66 1.64
C GLU A 239 21.49 -17.68 1.30
N LYS A 240 21.37 -16.57 2.04
CA LYS A 240 20.39 -15.51 1.76
C LYS A 240 20.66 -14.81 0.43
N LEU A 241 21.92 -14.55 0.11
CA LEU A 241 22.33 -14.02 -1.18
C LEU A 241 21.99 -14.99 -2.32
N ALA A 242 22.38 -16.26 -2.18
CA ALA A 242 22.07 -17.28 -3.17
C ALA A 242 20.56 -17.44 -3.38
N PHE A 243 19.80 -17.51 -2.29
CA PHE A 243 18.33 -17.53 -2.32
C PHE A 243 17.76 -16.33 -3.10
N SER A 244 18.21 -15.11 -2.77
CA SER A 244 17.69 -13.88 -3.38
C SER A 244 17.97 -13.83 -4.88
N ILE A 245 19.16 -14.22 -5.32
CA ILE A 245 19.53 -14.25 -6.73
C ILE A 245 18.71 -15.32 -7.47
N VAL A 246 18.65 -16.54 -6.94
CA VAL A 246 17.96 -17.66 -7.58
C VAL A 246 16.45 -17.38 -7.67
N VAL A 247 15.81 -17.03 -6.54
CA VAL A 247 14.37 -16.81 -6.51
C VAL A 247 14.00 -15.57 -7.31
N GLY A 248 14.74 -14.47 -7.19
CA GLY A 248 14.53 -13.27 -7.99
C GLY A 248 14.63 -13.54 -9.50
N THR A 249 15.62 -14.33 -9.93
CA THR A 249 15.78 -14.72 -11.33
C THR A 249 14.63 -15.62 -11.81
N VAL A 250 14.28 -16.64 -11.03
CA VAL A 250 13.18 -17.56 -11.37
C VAL A 250 11.84 -16.83 -11.46
N LEU A 251 11.51 -15.97 -10.49
CA LEU A 251 10.27 -15.20 -10.52
C LEU A 251 10.24 -14.21 -11.69
N SER A 252 11.36 -13.56 -12.00
CA SER A 252 11.46 -12.67 -13.17
C SER A 252 11.31 -13.42 -14.49
N LEU A 253 11.80 -14.66 -14.57
CA LEU A 253 11.62 -15.53 -15.73
C LEU A 253 10.17 -15.98 -15.89
N LEU A 254 9.52 -16.37 -14.79
CA LEU A 254 8.12 -16.81 -14.80
C LEU A 254 7.14 -15.65 -15.04
N PHE A 255 7.43 -14.48 -14.52
CA PHE A 255 6.57 -13.30 -14.58
C PHE A 255 7.31 -12.04 -15.05
N PRO A 256 7.72 -11.98 -16.34
CA PRO A 256 8.54 -10.87 -16.86
C PRO A 256 7.90 -9.49 -16.66
N VAL A 257 6.57 -9.43 -16.67
CA VAL A 257 5.83 -8.15 -16.49
C VAL A 257 6.07 -7.57 -15.10
N ALA A 258 6.21 -8.41 -14.07
CA ALA A 258 6.46 -8.00 -12.68
C ALA A 258 7.97 -8.03 -12.31
N ALA A 259 8.85 -8.36 -13.24
CA ALA A 259 10.29 -8.44 -13.00
C ALA A 259 10.90 -7.19 -12.34
N PRO A 260 10.52 -5.94 -12.70
CA PRO A 260 11.05 -4.75 -12.04
C PRO A 260 10.81 -4.74 -10.52
N LEU A 261 9.65 -5.22 -10.05
CA LEU A 261 9.33 -5.29 -8.63
C LEU A 261 10.14 -6.39 -7.92
N PHE A 262 10.20 -7.59 -8.52
CA PHE A 262 11.01 -8.69 -7.97
C PHE A 262 12.47 -8.31 -7.87
N VAL A 263 13.05 -7.75 -8.94
CA VAL A 263 14.44 -7.29 -8.95
C VAL A 263 14.68 -6.25 -7.86
N SER A 264 13.78 -5.28 -7.71
CA SER A 264 13.92 -4.24 -6.68
C SER A 264 13.91 -4.83 -5.27
N PHE A 265 12.96 -5.71 -4.95
CA PHE A 265 12.88 -6.37 -3.64
C PHE A 265 14.12 -7.18 -3.33
N PHE A 266 14.52 -8.08 -4.23
CA PHE A 266 15.68 -8.94 -4.01
C PHE A 266 17.00 -8.17 -4.04
N LEU A 267 17.10 -7.07 -4.81
CA LEU A 267 18.25 -6.16 -4.74
C LEU A 267 18.37 -5.54 -3.34
N GLY A 268 17.25 -5.13 -2.74
CA GLY A 268 17.23 -4.65 -1.35
C GLY A 268 17.78 -5.70 -0.37
N VAL A 269 17.30 -6.94 -0.48
CA VAL A 269 17.79 -8.06 0.35
C VAL A 269 19.30 -8.30 0.12
N ILE A 270 19.75 -8.29 -1.13
CA ILE A 270 21.19 -8.43 -1.48
C ILE A 270 22.00 -7.30 -0.85
N ILE A 271 21.52 -6.06 -0.91
CA ILE A 271 22.16 -4.91 -0.27
C ILE A 271 22.29 -5.15 1.23
N ARG A 272 21.25 -5.62 1.89
CA ARG A 272 21.27 -5.94 3.33
C ARG A 272 22.35 -6.98 3.64
N GLU A 273 22.34 -8.11 2.96
CA GLU A 273 23.23 -9.24 3.24
C GLU A 273 24.67 -8.98 2.77
N SER A 274 24.90 -8.01 1.86
CA SER A 274 26.23 -7.59 1.42
C SER A 274 27.07 -6.96 2.53
N LYS A 275 26.44 -6.53 3.63
CA LYS A 275 27.07 -5.84 4.78
C LYS A 275 27.78 -4.52 4.40
N VAL A 276 27.51 -3.97 3.21
CA VAL A 276 28.01 -2.65 2.81
C VAL A 276 27.18 -1.57 3.45
N SER A 277 27.64 -1.03 4.58
CA SER A 277 26.87 -0.09 5.42
C SER A 277 26.38 1.15 4.66
N ARG A 278 27.13 1.65 3.70
CA ARG A 278 26.72 2.79 2.86
C ARG A 278 25.52 2.47 1.98
N TYR A 279 25.46 1.27 1.42
CA TYR A 279 24.30 0.83 0.62
C TYR A 279 23.08 0.58 1.50
N MET A 280 23.26 0.03 2.71
CA MET A 280 22.20 -0.15 3.68
C MET A 280 21.58 1.19 4.07
N PHE A 281 22.41 2.15 4.50
CA PHE A 281 21.96 3.51 4.82
C PHE A 281 21.23 4.16 3.63
N PHE A 282 21.77 4.01 2.42
CA PHE A 282 21.14 4.57 1.22
C PHE A 282 19.78 3.94 0.91
N ALA A 283 19.66 2.61 1.03
CA ALA A 283 18.43 1.88 0.71
C ALA A 283 17.32 2.10 1.75
N ASP A 284 17.64 2.09 3.04
CA ASP A 284 16.70 2.23 4.15
C ASP A 284 16.40 3.71 4.44
N ASP A 285 17.41 4.48 4.84
CA ASP A 285 17.17 5.86 5.31
C ASP A 285 16.85 6.84 4.17
N ILE A 286 17.42 6.66 2.97
CA ILE A 286 17.24 7.62 1.87
C ILE A 286 16.16 7.14 0.91
N ILE A 287 16.34 5.95 0.30
CA ILE A 287 15.41 5.48 -0.74
C ILE A 287 14.04 5.16 -0.16
N LEU A 288 13.96 4.33 0.88
CA LEU A 288 12.67 3.93 1.46
C LEU A 288 11.93 5.14 2.04
N THR A 289 12.60 5.91 2.88
CA THR A 289 12.00 7.07 3.55
C THR A 289 11.63 8.15 2.55
N GLY A 290 12.54 8.50 1.62
CA GLY A 290 12.29 9.50 0.58
C GLY A 290 11.17 9.10 -0.37
N SER A 291 11.17 7.84 -0.83
CA SER A 291 10.10 7.34 -1.71
C SER A 291 8.76 7.31 -0.99
N THR A 292 8.70 6.91 0.27
CA THR A 292 7.47 6.90 1.07
C THR A 292 6.94 8.31 1.31
N LEU A 293 7.82 9.28 1.56
CA LEU A 293 7.46 10.70 1.70
C LEU A 293 6.78 11.23 0.42
N PHE A 294 7.46 11.09 -0.74
CA PHE A 294 6.90 11.58 -2.00
C PHE A 294 5.67 10.80 -2.43
N LEU A 295 5.64 9.49 -2.17
CA LEU A 295 4.48 8.65 -2.41
C LEU A 295 3.26 9.16 -1.62
N GLY A 296 3.41 9.35 -0.31
CA GLY A 296 2.34 9.86 0.54
C GLY A 296 1.88 11.25 0.10
N PHE A 297 2.82 12.16 -0.14
CA PHE A 297 2.50 13.53 -0.54
C PHE A 297 1.76 13.59 -1.89
N ILE A 298 2.24 12.86 -2.91
CA ILE A 298 1.58 12.78 -4.22
C ILE A 298 0.19 12.15 -4.09
N LEU A 299 0.05 11.05 -3.35
CA LEU A 299 -1.26 10.43 -3.12
C LEU A 299 -2.23 11.39 -2.41
N GLY A 300 -1.75 12.16 -1.46
CA GLY A 300 -2.53 13.22 -0.83
C GLY A 300 -2.98 14.28 -1.83
N CYS A 301 -2.09 14.72 -2.71
CA CYS A 301 -2.41 15.70 -3.76
C CYS A 301 -3.33 15.14 -4.86
N LEU A 302 -3.36 13.81 -5.05
CA LEU A 302 -4.29 13.14 -5.95
C LEU A 302 -5.70 12.99 -5.35
N LEU A 303 -5.85 13.12 -4.03
CA LEU A 303 -7.14 13.04 -3.33
C LEU A 303 -7.82 14.41 -3.30
N SER A 304 -8.24 14.88 -4.46
CA SER A 304 -8.98 16.13 -4.64
C SER A 304 -10.50 15.89 -4.63
N ALA A 305 -11.27 16.96 -4.43
CA ALA A 305 -12.72 16.88 -4.30
C ALA A 305 -13.43 16.29 -5.53
N ASP A 306 -12.92 16.55 -6.73
CA ASP A 306 -13.43 15.99 -8.00
C ASP A 306 -13.29 14.47 -8.05
N VAL A 307 -12.17 13.91 -7.56
CA VAL A 307 -11.95 12.46 -7.52
C VAL A 307 -12.88 11.77 -6.51
N VAL A 308 -13.11 12.41 -5.36
CA VAL A 308 -13.92 11.79 -4.29
C VAL A 308 -15.42 11.78 -4.61
N VAL A 309 -15.91 12.76 -5.35
CA VAL A 309 -17.34 12.85 -5.76
C VAL A 309 -17.68 11.81 -6.84
N GLU A 310 -16.70 11.19 -7.49
CA GLU A 310 -16.96 10.14 -8.48
C GLU A 310 -17.71 8.94 -7.86
N PRO A 311 -18.83 8.48 -8.46
CA PRO A 311 -19.62 7.35 -7.91
C PRO A 311 -18.82 6.05 -7.76
N LYS A 312 -17.81 5.83 -8.59
CA LYS A 312 -16.91 4.67 -8.49
C LYS A 312 -16.06 4.71 -7.23
N MET A 313 -15.72 5.91 -6.72
CA MET A 313 -14.88 6.05 -5.52
C MET A 313 -15.54 5.43 -4.29
N PHE A 314 -16.85 5.63 -4.09
CA PHE A 314 -17.58 5.01 -2.98
C PHE A 314 -17.56 3.48 -3.04
N LYS A 315 -17.75 2.91 -4.24
CA LYS A 315 -17.67 1.46 -4.44
C LYS A 315 -16.24 0.93 -4.13
N LEU A 316 -15.21 1.68 -4.52
CA LEU A 316 -13.81 1.34 -4.25
C LEU A 316 -13.49 1.35 -2.76
N LEU A 317 -14.01 2.35 -2.01
CA LEU A 317 -13.87 2.38 -0.55
C LEU A 317 -14.47 1.14 0.10
N ILE A 318 -15.68 0.75 -0.28
CA ILE A 318 -16.31 -0.47 0.24
C ILE A 318 -15.49 -1.72 -0.10
N LEU A 319 -15.05 -1.85 -1.36
CA LEU A 319 -14.27 -2.99 -1.81
C LEU A 319 -12.90 -3.08 -1.14
N GLY A 320 -12.23 -1.95 -0.94
CA GLY A 320 -10.96 -1.89 -0.21
C GLY A 320 -11.10 -2.34 1.24
N PHE A 321 -12.18 -1.90 1.93
CA PHE A 321 -12.48 -2.38 3.28
C PHE A 321 -12.75 -3.89 3.32
N ILE A 322 -13.60 -4.39 2.42
CA ILE A 322 -13.91 -5.83 2.30
C ILE A 322 -12.63 -6.62 2.04
N ALA A 323 -11.79 -6.17 1.12
CA ALA A 323 -10.55 -6.83 0.76
C ALA A 323 -9.63 -7.04 1.97
N LEU A 324 -9.36 -5.98 2.72
CA LEU A 324 -8.48 -6.04 3.89
C LEU A 324 -9.12 -6.78 5.08
N PHE A 325 -10.43 -6.62 5.28
CA PHE A 325 -11.15 -7.38 6.28
C PHE A 325 -11.05 -8.89 6.02
N LEU A 326 -11.30 -9.33 4.79
CA LEU A 326 -11.20 -10.73 4.39
C LEU A 326 -9.77 -11.26 4.51
N SER A 327 -8.77 -10.46 4.17
CA SER A 327 -7.35 -10.85 4.33
C SER A 327 -6.97 -10.99 5.80
N GLY A 328 -7.39 -10.07 6.66
CA GLY A 328 -7.18 -10.20 8.09
C GLY A 328 -7.85 -11.43 8.70
N VAL A 329 -9.11 -11.71 8.30
CA VAL A 329 -9.83 -12.93 8.71
C VAL A 329 -9.13 -14.18 8.18
N GLY A 330 -8.76 -14.18 6.90
CA GLY A 330 -8.03 -15.30 6.27
C GLY A 330 -6.71 -15.60 6.98
N GLY A 331 -5.92 -14.58 7.27
CA GLY A 331 -4.68 -14.72 8.03
C GLY A 331 -4.88 -15.30 9.42
N LEU A 332 -5.90 -14.82 10.16
CA LEU A 332 -6.23 -15.38 11.48
C LEU A 332 -6.72 -16.82 11.38
N LEU A 333 -7.54 -17.17 10.38
CA LEU A 333 -7.98 -18.55 10.16
C LEU A 333 -6.78 -19.47 9.86
N GLY A 334 -5.85 -19.04 9.01
CA GLY A 334 -4.59 -19.75 8.76
C GLY A 334 -3.77 -19.91 10.04
N GLY A 335 -3.68 -18.86 10.85
CA GLY A 335 -3.03 -18.89 12.15
C GLY A 335 -3.66 -19.90 13.12
N TYR A 336 -4.99 -19.96 13.18
CA TYR A 336 -5.70 -20.97 13.97
C TYR A 336 -5.47 -22.40 13.47
N ALA A 337 -5.50 -22.61 12.16
CA ALA A 337 -5.23 -23.92 11.58
C ALA A 337 -3.83 -24.41 11.96
N VAL A 338 -2.83 -23.55 11.85
CA VAL A 338 -1.45 -23.86 12.24
C VAL A 338 -1.31 -24.04 13.75
N CYS A 339 -1.97 -23.22 14.56
CA CYS A 339 -2.01 -23.37 16.02
C CYS A 339 -2.57 -24.75 16.40
N TRP A 340 -3.66 -25.18 15.78
CA TRP A 340 -4.25 -26.50 16.01
C TRP A 340 -3.33 -27.64 15.55
N LEU A 341 -2.74 -27.54 14.36
CA LEU A 341 -1.78 -28.53 13.84
C LEU A 341 -0.53 -28.66 14.73
N SER A 342 -0.08 -27.55 15.29
CA SER A 342 1.08 -27.51 16.21
C SER A 342 0.73 -27.87 17.67
N ARG A 343 -0.52 -28.27 17.94
CA ARG A 343 -1.02 -28.57 19.30
C ARG A 343 -0.84 -27.37 20.26
N GLY A 344 -1.07 -26.16 19.79
CA GLY A 344 -0.99 -24.95 20.59
C GLY A 344 0.41 -24.38 20.80
N LYS A 345 1.42 -24.86 20.08
CA LYS A 345 2.81 -24.34 20.19
C LYS A 345 3.02 -23.05 19.42
N ILE A 346 2.26 -22.81 18.35
CA ILE A 346 2.35 -21.62 17.51
C ILE A 346 1.20 -20.67 17.83
N ASN A 347 1.55 -19.41 18.08
CA ASN A 347 0.57 -18.36 18.33
C ASN A 347 -0.22 -18.05 17.05
N PRO A 348 -1.57 -18.09 17.06
CA PRO A 348 -2.38 -17.86 15.86
C PRO A 348 -2.23 -16.45 15.30
N LEU A 349 -1.78 -15.48 16.09
CA LEU A 349 -1.55 -14.10 15.58
C LEU A 349 -0.45 -14.03 14.53
N VAL A 350 0.45 -15.02 14.48
CA VAL A 350 1.48 -15.08 13.41
C VAL A 350 0.84 -15.19 12.02
N GLY A 351 -0.38 -15.72 11.92
CA GLY A 351 -1.12 -15.82 10.66
C GLY A 351 -1.55 -14.48 10.08
N ILE A 352 -1.92 -13.50 10.92
CA ILE A 352 -2.30 -12.17 10.40
C ILE A 352 -1.10 -11.42 9.80
N ALA A 353 0.11 -11.76 10.23
CA ALA A 353 1.33 -11.23 9.63
C ALA A 353 1.52 -11.68 8.17
N GLY A 354 0.83 -12.75 7.73
CA GLY A 354 0.78 -13.17 6.33
C GLY A 354 0.17 -12.15 5.38
N VAL A 355 -0.60 -11.18 5.90
CA VAL A 355 -1.02 -9.99 5.15
C VAL A 355 0.21 -9.11 4.89
N SER A 356 0.54 -8.85 3.63
CA SER A 356 1.89 -8.42 3.19
C SER A 356 2.25 -6.96 3.47
N CYS A 357 1.61 -6.31 4.43
CA CYS A 357 1.99 -4.96 4.87
C CYS A 357 3.25 -5.03 5.77
N VAL A 358 4.42 -5.06 5.17
CA VAL A 358 5.71 -5.21 5.87
C VAL A 358 6.20 -3.87 6.44
N PRO A 359 6.69 -3.82 7.68
CA PRO A 359 6.57 -4.82 8.75
C PRO A 359 5.33 -4.62 9.64
N SER A 360 4.38 -3.79 9.23
CA SER A 360 3.28 -3.27 10.06
C SER A 360 2.39 -4.38 10.64
N THR A 361 1.97 -5.37 9.85
CA THR A 361 1.11 -6.46 10.32
C THR A 361 1.83 -7.39 11.31
N ALA A 362 3.12 -7.64 11.13
CA ALA A 362 3.94 -8.39 12.08
C ALA A 362 4.09 -7.64 13.42
N LYS A 363 4.32 -6.32 13.38
CA LYS A 363 4.37 -5.46 14.59
C LYS A 363 3.03 -5.43 15.31
N VAL A 364 1.92 -5.33 14.58
CA VAL A 364 0.56 -5.36 15.15
C VAL A 364 0.27 -6.69 15.82
N ALA A 365 0.59 -7.81 15.18
CA ALA A 365 0.45 -9.14 15.76
C ALA A 365 1.23 -9.26 17.08
N HIS A 366 2.50 -8.84 17.06
CA HIS A 366 3.37 -8.84 18.24
C HIS A 366 2.82 -7.96 19.37
N LYS A 367 2.43 -6.72 19.09
CA LYS A 367 1.83 -5.80 20.05
C LYS A 367 0.62 -6.41 20.74
N CYS A 368 -0.29 -7.01 19.96
CA CYS A 368 -1.50 -7.65 20.50
C CYS A 368 -1.22 -8.93 21.32
N ALA A 369 -0.14 -9.63 21.04
CA ALA A 369 0.32 -10.76 21.85
C ALA A 369 0.92 -10.27 23.18
N ASN A 370 1.81 -9.31 23.09
CA ASN A 370 2.54 -8.75 24.23
C ASN A 370 1.64 -8.03 25.24
N GLU A 371 0.54 -7.39 24.77
CA GLU A 371 -0.50 -6.82 25.65
C GLU A 371 -1.13 -7.85 26.61
N VAL A 372 -1.10 -9.14 26.27
CA VAL A 372 -1.70 -10.21 27.08
C VAL A 372 -0.64 -10.97 27.87
N ASN A 373 0.54 -11.17 27.30
CA ASN A 373 1.64 -11.89 27.88
C ASN A 373 2.97 -11.31 27.40
N GLU A 374 3.73 -10.68 28.27
CA GLU A 374 5.02 -10.07 27.95
C GLU A 374 6.06 -11.09 27.43
N GLU A 375 5.93 -12.36 27.79
CA GLU A 375 6.78 -13.44 27.27
C GLU A 375 6.39 -13.90 25.85
N ALA A 376 5.25 -13.46 25.32
CA ALA A 376 4.80 -13.78 23.96
C ALA A 376 5.49 -12.90 22.91
N PHE A 377 6.82 -13.01 22.84
CA PHE A 377 7.63 -12.31 21.86
C PHE A 377 7.58 -13.03 20.52
N ILE A 378 6.56 -12.68 19.67
CA ILE A 378 6.28 -13.39 18.41
C ILE A 378 6.82 -12.68 17.18
N LEU A 379 7.38 -11.47 17.29
CA LEU A 379 7.79 -10.66 16.14
C LEU A 379 8.73 -11.39 15.16
N PRO A 380 9.81 -12.04 15.61
CA PRO A 380 10.73 -12.71 14.68
C PRO A 380 10.07 -13.87 13.91
N PHE A 381 9.10 -14.55 14.55
CA PHE A 381 8.33 -15.63 13.92
C PHE A 381 7.27 -15.09 12.94
N ALA A 382 6.74 -13.89 13.20
CA ALA A 382 5.77 -13.22 12.35
C ALA A 382 6.39 -12.65 11.07
N MET A 383 7.69 -12.33 11.08
CA MET A 383 8.38 -11.82 9.89
C MET A 383 8.43 -12.83 8.73
N GLY A 384 8.55 -14.14 9.01
CA GLY A 384 8.56 -15.15 7.96
C GLY A 384 7.27 -15.19 7.13
N PRO A 385 6.09 -15.37 7.73
CA PRO A 385 4.81 -15.25 7.03
C PRO A 385 4.60 -13.89 6.37
N ASN A 386 5.08 -12.81 6.97
CA ASN A 386 4.99 -11.47 6.39
C ASN A 386 5.72 -11.37 5.04
N ILE A 387 6.94 -11.91 4.97
CA ILE A 387 7.73 -11.99 3.74
C ILE A 387 7.09 -12.96 2.74
N ALA A 388 6.61 -14.11 3.23
CA ALA A 388 5.86 -15.05 2.38
C ALA A 388 4.64 -14.36 1.76
N GLY A 389 3.94 -13.51 2.50
CA GLY A 389 2.85 -12.66 2.02
C GLY A 389 3.27 -11.77 0.85
N VAL A 390 4.38 -11.06 0.96
CA VAL A 390 4.90 -10.22 -0.15
C VAL A 390 5.11 -11.05 -1.41
N ILE A 391 5.74 -12.21 -1.28
CA ILE A 391 6.02 -13.08 -2.43
C ILE A 391 4.72 -13.63 -3.02
N THR A 392 3.77 -14.07 -2.19
CA THR A 392 2.47 -14.61 -2.66
C THR A 392 1.63 -13.53 -3.32
N THR A 393 1.49 -12.35 -2.72
CA THR A 393 0.80 -11.20 -3.32
C THR A 393 1.41 -10.81 -4.66
N ALA A 394 2.75 -10.79 -4.75
CA ALA A 394 3.45 -10.47 -5.98
C ALA A 394 3.17 -11.49 -7.09
N ILE A 395 3.17 -12.78 -6.77
CA ILE A 395 2.84 -13.86 -7.72
C ILE A 395 1.38 -13.74 -8.16
N ILE A 396 0.43 -13.56 -7.25
CA ILE A 396 -1.00 -13.43 -7.56
C ILE A 396 -1.23 -12.19 -8.44
N THR A 397 -0.63 -11.06 -8.09
CA THR A 397 -0.70 -9.83 -8.88
C THR A 397 -0.15 -10.04 -10.29
N ALA A 398 1.00 -10.69 -10.43
CA ALA A 398 1.58 -11.02 -11.72
C ALA A 398 0.67 -11.96 -12.54
N CYS A 399 0.02 -12.94 -11.90
CA CYS A 399 -0.98 -13.79 -12.53
C CYS A 399 -2.18 -12.98 -13.03
N TYR A 400 -2.72 -12.07 -12.22
CA TYR A 400 -3.82 -11.18 -12.63
C TYR A 400 -3.41 -10.33 -13.84
N VAL A 401 -2.24 -9.67 -13.78
CA VAL A 401 -1.76 -8.82 -14.87
C VAL A 401 -1.58 -9.66 -16.15
N THR A 402 -1.02 -10.86 -16.07
CA THR A 402 -0.77 -11.69 -17.25
C THR A 402 -2.05 -12.29 -17.84
N LYS A 403 -2.94 -12.81 -17.00
CA LYS A 403 -4.13 -13.54 -17.46
C LYS A 403 -5.27 -12.62 -17.86
N VAL A 404 -5.52 -11.56 -17.08
CA VAL A 404 -6.65 -10.64 -17.34
C VAL A 404 -6.37 -9.69 -18.50
N GLN A 405 -5.09 -9.46 -18.86
CA GLN A 405 -4.76 -8.74 -20.10
C GLN A 405 -5.12 -9.51 -21.38
N LEU A 406 -5.20 -10.85 -21.26
CA LEU A 406 -5.57 -11.73 -22.38
C LEU A 406 -7.08 -11.85 -22.61
N LEU A 407 -7.89 -11.37 -21.65
CA LEU A 407 -9.35 -11.23 -21.71
C LEU A 407 -9.76 -9.85 -22.22
#